data_7224bbcbf110832308791854f3435bf8
#
_entry.id   7224bbcbf110832308791854f3435bf8
#
_cell.length_a   1.000
_cell.length_b   1.000
_cell.length_c   1.000
_cell.angle_alpha   90.00
_cell.angle_beta   90.00
_cell.angle_gamma   90.00
#
_symmetry.space_group_name_H-M   'P 1'
#
loop_
_entity.id
_entity.type
_entity.pdbx_description
1 polymer ?
#
loop_
_entity_poly.entity_id
_entity_poly.type
_entity_poly.pdbx_seq_one_letter_code
_entity_poly.pdbx_strand_id
1 'polypeptide(L)'
;LPENPLCSSCPLELGCTACLEGRQDRIPLRARKKPVPHYMVTAAVIIRGGSVLLARRPQDKLLAGLWEFPGGKQEDGETLEECLRREIQEELGVEVSVGENIGRYRHAYSHYRVTVTAFLCVLEKGTPQMLEHDELEWVLPADLQDFPMGKVDRNISLDILNRTLDRASRKDG
;
A
#
# COMPACT_ATOMS: atom_id res chain seq x y z
N LEU A 1 20.67 -10.92 28.83
CA LEU A 1 19.38 -10.46 28.33
C LEU A 1 19.33 -8.94 28.42
N PRO A 2 18.81 -8.22 27.41
CA PRO A 2 18.86 -6.74 27.38
C PRO A 2 17.95 -6.06 28.42
N GLU A 3 17.09 -6.79 29.10
CA GLU A 3 16.12 -6.24 30.07
C GLU A 3 16.42 -6.64 31.53
N ASN A 4 17.22 -7.68 31.76
CA ASN A 4 17.68 -8.12 33.08
C ASN A 4 19.04 -8.78 32.92
N PRO A 5 20.12 -8.00 32.91
CA PRO A 5 21.45 -8.56 32.76
C PRO A 5 21.82 -9.37 34.01
N LEU A 6 22.22 -10.62 33.81
CA LEU A 6 22.69 -11.50 34.88
C LEU A 6 24.16 -11.14 35.23
N CYS A 7 24.36 -10.01 35.90
CA CYS A 7 25.69 -9.49 36.20
C CYS A 7 26.50 -10.42 37.10
N SER A 8 25.87 -11.03 38.08
CA SER A 8 26.54 -11.95 39.06
C SER A 8 27.07 -13.26 38.43
N SER A 9 26.61 -13.59 37.20
CA SER A 9 27.11 -14.75 36.43
C SER A 9 27.88 -14.33 35.18
N CYS A 10 28.14 -13.03 35.01
CA CYS A 10 28.83 -12.50 33.85
C CYS A 10 30.36 -12.63 34.02
N PRO A 11 31.08 -13.23 33.06
CA PRO A 11 32.54 -13.34 33.15
C PRO A 11 33.27 -12.00 33.11
N LEU A 12 32.59 -10.91 32.74
CA LEU A 12 33.12 -9.56 32.71
C LEU A 12 32.74 -8.71 33.93
N GLU A 13 32.09 -9.28 34.95
CA GLU A 13 31.57 -8.57 36.13
C GLU A 13 32.59 -7.63 36.76
N LEU A 14 33.81 -8.13 37.03
CA LEU A 14 34.88 -7.39 37.73
C LEU A 14 35.44 -6.20 36.91
N GLY A 15 35.33 -6.23 35.58
CA GLY A 15 35.82 -5.18 34.70
C GLY A 15 34.69 -4.36 34.03
N CYS A 16 33.44 -4.63 34.37
CA CYS A 16 32.31 -3.98 33.72
C CYS A 16 31.97 -2.64 34.39
N THR A 17 32.30 -1.52 33.76
CA THR A 17 32.01 -0.17 34.27
C THR A 17 30.51 0.02 34.55
N ALA A 18 29.63 -0.52 33.73
CA ALA A 18 28.19 -0.44 33.95
C ALA A 18 27.74 -1.13 35.23
N CYS A 19 28.32 -2.28 35.55
CA CYS A 19 28.06 -3.02 36.78
C CYS A 19 28.63 -2.30 38.00
N LEU A 20 29.88 -1.85 37.92
CA LEU A 20 30.56 -1.10 38.99
C LEU A 20 29.87 0.21 39.37
N GLU A 21 29.27 0.89 38.37
CA GLU A 21 28.54 2.14 38.57
C GLU A 21 27.02 1.95 38.78
N GLY A 22 26.52 0.72 38.87
CA GLY A 22 25.11 0.44 39.07
C GLY A 22 24.18 0.94 37.93
N ARG A 23 24.70 1.02 36.69
CA ARG A 23 23.97 1.56 35.52
C ARG A 23 23.51 0.50 34.53
N GLN A 24 23.70 -0.77 34.86
CA GLN A 24 23.36 -1.89 33.96
C GLN A 24 21.91 -1.88 33.50
N ASP A 25 20.96 -1.39 34.30
CA ASP A 25 19.54 -1.29 33.98
C ASP A 25 19.21 -0.13 33.00
N ARG A 26 20.18 0.79 32.85
CA ARG A 26 20.04 1.95 31.96
C ARG A 26 20.75 1.79 30.62
N ILE A 27 21.49 0.69 30.45
CA ILE A 27 22.28 0.40 29.25
C ILE A 27 21.77 -0.88 28.59
N PRO A 28 21.59 -0.88 27.24
CA PRO A 28 21.83 0.23 26.33
C PRO A 28 20.79 1.34 26.48
N LEU A 29 21.20 2.59 26.25
CA LEU A 29 20.27 3.72 26.19
C LEU A 29 19.26 3.49 25.04
N ARG A 30 18.02 3.20 25.41
CA ARG A 30 16.95 3.00 24.41
C ARG A 30 16.56 4.35 23.83
N ALA A 31 16.97 4.61 22.60
CA ALA A 31 16.41 5.72 21.85
C ALA A 31 14.88 5.57 21.81
N ARG A 32 14.13 6.62 22.16
CA ARG A 32 12.67 6.63 21.97
C ARG A 32 12.39 6.33 20.49
N LYS A 33 11.72 5.21 20.21
CA LYS A 33 11.26 4.91 18.86
C LYS A 33 10.35 6.07 18.41
N LYS A 34 10.74 6.74 17.33
CA LYS A 34 9.85 7.74 16.71
C LYS A 34 8.55 7.05 16.32
N PRO A 35 7.39 7.70 16.48
CA PRO A 35 6.13 7.15 15.99
C PRO A 35 6.26 6.87 14.49
N VAL A 36 5.82 5.68 14.08
CA VAL A 36 5.83 5.28 12.67
C VAL A 36 4.70 6.01 11.96
N PRO A 37 4.97 6.83 10.93
CA PRO A 37 3.94 7.53 10.18
C PRO A 37 2.90 6.56 9.62
N HIS A 38 1.64 6.99 9.57
CA HIS A 38 0.55 6.24 8.98
C HIS A 38 -0.14 7.09 7.92
N TYR A 39 -0.20 6.57 6.70
CA TYR A 39 -0.78 7.26 5.56
C TYR A 39 -2.08 6.58 5.13
N MET A 40 -3.08 7.40 4.85
CA MET A 40 -4.27 6.97 4.13
C MET A 40 -3.99 7.10 2.64
N VAL A 41 -4.34 6.08 1.88
CA VAL A 41 -4.04 5.96 0.45
C VAL A 41 -5.29 5.47 -0.26
N THR A 42 -5.52 5.92 -1.48
CA THR A 42 -6.62 5.47 -2.32
C THR A 42 -6.10 4.70 -3.53
N ALA A 43 -6.89 3.77 -4.04
CA ALA A 43 -6.60 3.03 -5.27
C ALA A 43 -7.86 2.93 -6.13
N ALA A 44 -7.74 3.24 -7.43
CA ALA A 44 -8.83 3.18 -8.40
C ALA A 44 -8.82 1.87 -9.17
N VAL A 45 -9.86 1.07 -9.02
CA VAL A 45 -10.15 -0.05 -9.90
C VAL A 45 -11.03 0.46 -11.04
N ILE A 46 -10.40 0.98 -12.09
CA ILE A 46 -11.09 1.56 -13.25
C ILE A 46 -11.46 0.44 -14.21
N ILE A 47 -12.75 0.27 -14.49
CA ILE A 47 -13.25 -0.78 -15.38
C ILE A 47 -13.75 -0.17 -16.70
N ARG A 48 -13.36 -0.81 -17.81
CA ARG A 48 -13.85 -0.54 -19.16
C ARG A 48 -13.93 -1.83 -19.98
N GLY A 49 -15.09 -2.14 -20.54
CA GLY A 49 -15.27 -3.33 -21.39
C GLY A 49 -14.96 -4.66 -20.71
N GLY A 50 -15.09 -4.75 -19.38
CA GLY A 50 -14.77 -5.95 -18.60
C GLY A 50 -13.29 -6.06 -18.19
N SER A 51 -12.43 -5.18 -18.68
CA SER A 51 -11.02 -5.09 -18.27
C SER A 51 -10.80 -4.04 -17.20
N VAL A 52 -9.74 -4.19 -16.44
CA VAL A 52 -9.28 -3.30 -15.37
C VAL A 52 -8.00 -2.60 -15.81
N LEU A 53 -7.87 -1.31 -15.54
CA LEU A 53 -6.66 -0.56 -15.81
C LEU A 53 -5.61 -0.81 -14.73
N LEU A 54 -4.43 -1.21 -15.16
CA LEU A 54 -3.20 -1.25 -14.36
C LEU A 54 -2.21 -0.20 -14.86
N ALA A 55 -1.38 0.30 -13.94
CA ALA A 55 -0.30 1.22 -14.22
C ALA A 55 1.02 0.65 -13.70
N ARG A 56 2.13 0.82 -14.45
CA ARG A 56 3.45 0.36 -14.04
C ARG A 56 4.25 1.50 -13.45
N ARG A 57 4.75 1.28 -12.23
CA ARG A 57 5.55 2.25 -11.48
C ARG A 57 6.87 2.56 -12.16
N PRO A 58 7.26 3.84 -12.22
CA PRO A 58 8.55 4.27 -12.76
C PRO A 58 9.75 3.65 -12.02
N GLN A 59 10.90 3.58 -12.72
CA GLN A 59 12.10 2.96 -12.19
C GLN A 59 12.76 3.73 -11.03
N ASP A 60 12.45 5.01 -10.87
CA ASP A 60 12.99 5.90 -9.83
C ASP A 60 12.11 5.96 -8.56
N LYS A 61 10.92 5.36 -8.59
CA LYS A 61 9.98 5.33 -7.45
C LYS A 61 10.09 4.03 -6.64
N LEU A 62 9.59 4.06 -5.41
CA LEU A 62 9.47 2.87 -4.55
C LEU A 62 8.65 1.78 -5.24
N LEU A 63 9.07 0.51 -5.14
CA LEU A 63 8.47 -0.63 -5.84
C LEU A 63 8.56 -0.51 -7.37
N ALA A 64 9.67 0.02 -7.86
CA ALA A 64 9.96 0.23 -9.27
C ALA A 64 9.60 -0.98 -10.15
N GLY A 65 8.96 -0.72 -11.29
CA GLY A 65 8.59 -1.73 -12.27
C GLY A 65 7.45 -2.66 -11.89
N LEU A 66 6.90 -2.56 -10.66
CA LEU A 66 5.70 -3.31 -10.28
C LEU A 66 4.46 -2.61 -10.83
N TRP A 67 3.43 -3.43 -11.06
CA TRP A 67 2.11 -2.97 -11.47
C TRP A 67 1.25 -2.66 -10.25
N GLU A 68 0.42 -1.64 -10.36
CA GLU A 68 -0.45 -1.15 -9.30
C GLU A 68 -1.79 -0.66 -9.85
N PHE A 69 -2.76 -0.50 -8.96
CA PHE A 69 -3.96 0.27 -9.25
C PHE A 69 -3.64 1.76 -9.04
N PRO A 70 -3.89 2.64 -10.05
CA PRO A 70 -3.59 4.07 -9.94
C PRO A 70 -4.26 4.70 -8.72
N GLY A 71 -3.62 5.70 -8.14
CA GLY A 71 -4.10 6.41 -6.97
C GLY A 71 -2.98 6.78 -6.03
N GLY A 72 -3.31 7.47 -4.94
CA GLY A 72 -2.25 8.03 -4.12
C GLY A 72 -2.66 8.40 -2.72
N LYS A 73 -1.82 9.23 -2.10
CA LYS A 73 -1.88 9.55 -0.69
C LYS A 73 -2.90 10.67 -0.44
N GLN A 74 -3.77 10.44 0.54
CA GLN A 74 -4.70 11.46 1.02
C GLN A 74 -3.95 12.66 1.61
N GLU A 75 -4.32 13.86 1.20
CA GLU A 75 -3.87 15.13 1.76
C GLU A 75 -4.80 15.61 2.87
N ASP A 76 -4.31 16.59 3.66
CA ASP A 76 -5.09 17.14 4.77
C ASP A 76 -6.32 17.92 4.26
N GLY A 77 -7.48 17.55 4.77
CA GLY A 77 -8.75 18.24 4.49
C GLY A 77 -9.56 17.66 3.32
N GLU A 78 -9.03 16.69 2.56
CA GLU A 78 -9.80 16.01 1.52
C GLU A 78 -10.44 14.70 2.00
N THR A 79 -11.54 14.33 1.39
CA THR A 79 -12.14 12.98 1.54
C THR A 79 -11.34 11.97 0.71
N LEU A 80 -11.56 10.66 0.94
CA LEU A 80 -10.90 9.62 0.14
C LEU A 80 -11.34 9.66 -1.34
N GLU A 81 -12.58 10.02 -1.60
CA GLU A 81 -13.12 10.15 -2.96
C GLU A 81 -12.55 11.36 -3.69
N GLU A 82 -12.35 12.49 -3.00
CA GLU A 82 -11.68 13.67 -3.55
C GLU A 82 -10.21 13.40 -3.85
N CYS A 83 -9.50 12.78 -2.89
CA CYS A 83 -8.14 12.29 -3.08
C CYS A 83 -8.04 11.45 -4.36
N LEU A 84 -8.90 10.44 -4.50
CA LEU A 84 -8.85 9.54 -5.64
C LEU A 84 -9.06 10.26 -6.96
N ARG A 85 -10.04 11.17 -7.04
CA ARG A 85 -10.27 11.96 -8.27
C ARG A 85 -9.08 12.84 -8.62
N ARG A 86 -8.47 13.50 -7.62
CA ARG A 86 -7.27 14.33 -7.81
C ARG A 86 -6.11 13.50 -8.34
N GLU A 87 -5.78 12.39 -7.67
CA GLU A 87 -4.68 11.50 -8.07
C GLU A 87 -4.89 10.93 -9.48
N ILE A 88 -6.10 10.48 -9.82
CA ILE A 88 -6.40 9.96 -11.15
C ILE A 88 -6.27 11.05 -12.23
N GLN A 89 -6.66 12.29 -11.91
CA GLN A 89 -6.47 13.42 -12.81
C GLN A 89 -4.98 13.75 -13.00
N GLU A 90 -4.19 13.70 -11.93
CA GLU A 90 -2.74 13.97 -11.96
C GLU A 90 -1.97 12.87 -12.69
N GLU A 91 -2.24 11.60 -12.38
CA GLU A 91 -1.50 10.45 -12.92
C GLU A 91 -1.91 10.05 -14.33
N LEU A 92 -3.19 10.20 -14.68
CA LEU A 92 -3.76 9.67 -15.93
C LEU A 92 -4.43 10.72 -16.83
N GLY A 93 -4.67 11.94 -16.34
CA GLY A 93 -5.32 13.02 -17.09
C GLY A 93 -6.79 12.75 -17.43
N VAL A 94 -7.49 11.95 -16.62
CA VAL A 94 -8.89 11.56 -16.88
C VAL A 94 -9.80 11.88 -15.70
N GLU A 95 -11.11 12.02 -15.98
CA GLU A 95 -12.14 12.14 -14.96
C GLU A 95 -12.82 10.79 -14.73
N VAL A 96 -12.99 10.42 -13.44
CA VAL A 96 -13.67 9.19 -13.03
C VAL A 96 -14.80 9.48 -12.06
N SER A 97 -15.88 8.71 -12.14
CA SER A 97 -16.83 8.59 -11.04
C SER A 97 -16.36 7.53 -10.07
N VAL A 98 -16.31 7.90 -8.79
CA VAL A 98 -15.93 7.00 -7.70
C VAL A 98 -17.19 6.30 -7.20
N GLY A 99 -17.21 4.99 -7.31
CA GLY A 99 -18.32 4.15 -6.93
C GLY A 99 -18.09 3.39 -5.62
N GLU A 100 -18.41 2.09 -5.63
CA GLU A 100 -18.37 1.22 -4.46
C GLU A 100 -16.95 1.06 -3.88
N ASN A 101 -16.84 1.10 -2.54
CA ASN A 101 -15.64 0.68 -1.83
C ASN A 101 -15.47 -0.84 -1.95
N ILE A 102 -14.40 -1.29 -2.58
CA ILE A 102 -14.10 -2.72 -2.79
C ILE A 102 -13.54 -3.34 -1.51
N GLY A 103 -12.66 -2.61 -0.82
CA GLY A 103 -12.00 -3.08 0.37
C GLY A 103 -11.01 -2.09 0.96
N ARG A 104 -10.56 -2.41 2.17
CA ARG A 104 -9.57 -1.62 2.90
C ARG A 104 -8.41 -2.51 3.32
N TYR A 105 -7.22 -2.19 2.85
CA TYR A 105 -6.02 -3.02 2.95
C TYR A 105 -4.96 -2.31 3.79
N ARG A 106 -4.47 -2.98 4.85
CA ARG A 106 -3.42 -2.44 5.72
C ARG A 106 -2.10 -3.11 5.44
N HIS A 107 -1.06 -2.31 5.34
CA HIS A 107 0.30 -2.82 5.21
C HIS A 107 1.29 -2.00 6.03
N ALA A 108 2.31 -2.66 6.60
CA ALA A 108 3.37 -2.02 7.36
C ALA A 108 4.71 -2.23 6.64
N TYR A 109 5.32 -1.13 6.28
CA TYR A 109 6.72 -1.08 5.84
C TYR A 109 7.63 -0.79 7.04
N SER A 110 8.94 -0.89 6.85
CA SER A 110 9.91 -0.66 7.93
C SER A 110 9.81 0.74 8.55
N HIS A 111 9.44 1.74 7.77
CA HIS A 111 9.48 3.15 8.15
C HIS A 111 8.11 3.84 8.20
N TYR A 112 7.06 3.23 7.68
CA TYR A 112 5.71 3.76 7.67
C TYR A 112 4.65 2.65 7.55
N ARG A 113 3.39 3.02 7.81
CA ARG A 113 2.22 2.16 7.61
C ARG A 113 1.30 2.81 6.60
N VAL A 114 0.57 1.99 5.86
CA VAL A 114 -0.47 2.47 4.95
C VAL A 114 -1.78 1.76 5.22
N THR A 115 -2.88 2.49 5.01
CA THR A 115 -4.21 1.92 4.82
C THR A 115 -4.67 2.36 3.43
N VAL A 116 -4.73 1.42 2.50
CA VAL A 116 -5.22 1.64 1.14
C VAL A 116 -6.70 1.32 1.08
N THR A 117 -7.51 2.27 0.62
CA THR A 117 -8.93 2.05 0.33
C THR A 117 -9.12 1.98 -1.18
N ALA A 118 -9.56 0.84 -1.68
CA ALA A 118 -9.80 0.64 -3.11
C ALA A 118 -11.27 0.90 -3.47
N PHE A 119 -11.48 1.63 -4.55
CA PHE A 119 -12.81 1.98 -5.07
C PHE A 119 -12.98 1.48 -6.49
N LEU A 120 -14.16 0.98 -6.78
CA LEU A 120 -14.60 0.73 -8.15
C LEU A 120 -14.84 2.07 -8.82
N CYS A 121 -14.23 2.29 -9.99
CA CYS A 121 -14.33 3.54 -10.71
C CYS A 121 -14.79 3.32 -12.16
N VAL A 122 -15.57 4.26 -12.65
CA VAL A 122 -15.98 4.31 -14.05
C VAL A 122 -15.34 5.54 -14.70
N LEU A 123 -14.73 5.34 -15.88
CA LEU A 123 -14.16 6.41 -16.66
C LEU A 123 -15.29 7.26 -17.24
N GLU A 124 -15.32 8.56 -16.93
CA GLU A 124 -16.32 9.50 -17.43
C GLU A 124 -15.85 10.26 -18.66
N LYS A 125 -14.61 10.80 -18.58
CA LYS A 125 -14.03 11.59 -19.67
C LYS A 125 -12.54 11.35 -19.83
N GLY A 126 -12.07 11.46 -21.06
CA GLY A 126 -10.67 11.38 -21.42
C GLY A 126 -10.22 9.98 -21.83
N THR A 127 -8.97 9.90 -22.22
CA THR A 127 -8.25 8.65 -22.48
C THR A 127 -7.05 8.63 -21.55
N PRO A 128 -6.87 7.58 -20.74
CA PRO A 128 -5.77 7.51 -19.81
C PRO A 128 -4.41 7.71 -20.50
N GLN A 129 -3.59 8.56 -19.93
CA GLN A 129 -2.26 8.92 -20.39
C GLN A 129 -1.23 8.55 -19.32
N MET A 130 -0.01 8.22 -19.73
CA MET A 130 1.11 7.93 -18.86
C MET A 130 1.75 9.24 -18.39
N LEU A 131 1.16 9.95 -17.42
CA LEU A 131 1.71 11.21 -16.91
C LEU A 131 2.76 10.96 -15.82
N GLU A 132 2.52 9.94 -14.99
CA GLU A 132 3.43 9.57 -13.89
C GLU A 132 3.85 8.08 -13.89
N HIS A 133 3.45 7.32 -14.88
CA HIS A 133 3.72 5.88 -15.00
C HIS A 133 4.50 5.55 -16.28
N ASP A 134 5.24 4.47 -16.27
CA ASP A 134 6.01 4.00 -17.44
C ASP A 134 5.13 3.28 -18.46
N GLU A 135 4.01 2.67 -18.02
CA GLU A 135 3.14 1.86 -18.86
C GLU A 135 1.72 1.79 -18.28
N LEU A 136 0.72 1.68 -19.15
CA LEU A 136 -0.68 1.44 -18.79
C LEU A 136 -1.20 0.22 -19.56
N GLU A 137 -1.94 -0.66 -18.89
CA GLU A 137 -2.50 -1.85 -19.53
C GLU A 137 -3.93 -2.14 -19.06
N TRP A 138 -4.80 -2.52 -20.02
CA TRP A 138 -6.15 -2.99 -19.74
C TRP A 138 -6.15 -4.52 -19.64
N VAL A 139 -6.33 -5.04 -18.43
CA VAL A 139 -6.15 -6.45 -18.10
C VAL A 139 -7.49 -7.08 -17.70
N LEU A 140 -7.76 -8.28 -18.17
CA LEU A 140 -8.92 -9.04 -17.71
C LEU A 140 -8.74 -9.43 -16.23
N PRO A 141 -9.80 -9.45 -15.41
CA PRO A 141 -9.70 -9.86 -14.01
C PRO A 141 -9.03 -11.22 -13.80
N ALA A 142 -9.20 -12.16 -14.73
CA ALA A 142 -8.58 -13.49 -14.67
C ALA A 142 -7.04 -13.43 -14.80
N ASP A 143 -6.51 -12.47 -15.56
CA ASP A 143 -5.09 -12.36 -15.88
C ASP A 143 -4.33 -11.45 -14.89
N LEU A 144 -5.03 -10.78 -13.97
CA LEU A 144 -4.41 -9.88 -12.98
C LEU A 144 -3.31 -10.56 -12.13
N GLN A 145 -3.41 -11.87 -11.96
CA GLN A 145 -2.45 -12.63 -11.15
C GLN A 145 -1.09 -12.81 -11.84
N ASP A 146 -1.00 -12.62 -13.14
CA ASP A 146 0.23 -12.77 -13.94
C ASP A 146 1.12 -11.53 -13.86
N PHE A 147 0.57 -10.41 -13.40
CA PHE A 147 1.29 -9.15 -13.26
C PHE A 147 2.08 -9.09 -11.95
N PRO A 148 3.36 -8.71 -11.95
CA PRO A 148 4.14 -8.51 -10.74
C PRO A 148 3.61 -7.28 -9.98
N MET A 149 3.08 -7.48 -8.78
CA MET A 149 2.43 -6.46 -7.96
C MET A 149 2.98 -6.41 -6.55
N GLY A 150 2.84 -5.24 -5.90
CA GLY A 150 2.99 -5.09 -4.46
C GLY A 150 1.93 -5.91 -3.69
N LYS A 151 2.19 -6.17 -2.39
CA LYS A 151 1.28 -7.00 -1.58
C LYS A 151 -0.14 -6.45 -1.52
N VAL A 152 -0.30 -5.14 -1.47
CA VAL A 152 -1.63 -4.49 -1.38
C VAL A 152 -2.37 -4.68 -2.69
N ASP A 153 -1.75 -4.36 -3.82
CA ASP A 153 -2.34 -4.49 -5.15
C ASP A 153 -2.69 -5.95 -5.47
N ARG A 154 -1.84 -6.89 -5.04
CA ARG A 154 -2.12 -8.32 -5.13
C ARG A 154 -3.38 -8.71 -4.38
N ASN A 155 -3.62 -8.15 -3.18
CA ASN A 155 -4.85 -8.41 -2.42
C ASN A 155 -6.08 -7.79 -3.11
N ILE A 156 -5.96 -6.57 -3.64
CA ILE A 156 -7.03 -5.92 -4.41
C ILE A 156 -7.37 -6.79 -5.63
N SER A 157 -6.38 -7.27 -6.37
CA SER A 157 -6.58 -8.11 -7.56
C SER A 157 -7.29 -9.43 -7.25
N LEU A 158 -7.01 -10.04 -6.09
CA LEU A 158 -7.71 -11.24 -5.63
C LEU A 158 -9.19 -10.95 -5.31
N ASP A 159 -9.49 -9.83 -4.66
CA ASP A 159 -10.86 -9.45 -4.35
C ASP A 159 -11.67 -9.13 -5.62
N ILE A 160 -11.04 -8.53 -6.63
CA ILE A 160 -11.66 -8.30 -7.94
C ILE A 160 -11.99 -9.63 -8.62
N LEU A 161 -11.06 -10.56 -8.65
CA LEU A 161 -11.24 -11.90 -9.25
C LEU A 161 -12.41 -12.62 -8.58
N ASN A 162 -12.46 -12.67 -7.24
CA ASN A 162 -13.52 -13.31 -6.48
C ASN A 162 -14.90 -12.69 -6.79
N ARG A 163 -14.99 -11.34 -6.81
CA ARG A 163 -16.23 -10.64 -7.16
C ARG A 163 -16.71 -10.94 -8.58
N THR A 164 -15.79 -11.14 -9.51
CA THR A 164 -16.12 -11.48 -10.90
C THR A 164 -16.68 -12.90 -10.99
N LEU A 165 -16.09 -13.85 -10.29
CA LEU A 165 -16.56 -15.24 -10.21
C LEU A 165 -17.95 -15.33 -9.56
N ASP A 166 -18.18 -14.62 -8.45
CA ASP A 166 -19.48 -14.57 -7.77
C ASP A 166 -20.61 -14.00 -8.65
N ARG A 167 -20.29 -12.99 -9.48
CA ARG A 167 -21.25 -12.42 -10.44
C ARG A 167 -21.56 -13.36 -11.60
N ALA A 168 -20.59 -14.12 -12.07
CA ALA A 168 -20.80 -15.13 -13.10
C ALA A 168 -21.72 -16.24 -12.59
N SER A 169 -21.44 -16.79 -11.41
CA SER A 169 -22.23 -17.86 -10.77
C SER A 169 -23.69 -17.48 -10.52
N ARG A 170 -24.01 -16.20 -10.32
CA ARG A 170 -25.38 -15.70 -10.10
C ARG A 170 -26.19 -15.47 -11.37
N LYS A 171 -25.55 -15.45 -12.55
CA LYS A 171 -26.24 -15.29 -13.83
C LYS A 171 -26.67 -16.60 -14.45
N ASP A 172 -26.08 -17.73 -14.00
CA ASP A 172 -26.33 -19.07 -14.53
C ASP A 172 -27.30 -19.89 -13.66
N GLY A 173 -27.89 -19.29 -12.62
CA GLY A 173 -28.92 -19.89 -11.74
C GLY A 173 -30.21 -19.09 -11.77
#